data_753ee428f8965e341f9a8e181af72092
#
_entry.id   753ee428f8965e341f9a8e181af72092
#
_cell.length_a   1.000
_cell.length_b   1.000
_cell.length_c   1.000
_cell.angle_alpha   90.00
_cell.angle_beta   90.00
_cell.angle_gamma   90.00
#
_symmetry.space_group_name_H-M   'P 1'
#
loop_
_entity.id
_entity.type
_entity.pdbx_description
1 polymer ?
#
loop_
_entity_poly.entity_id
_entity_poly.type
_entity_poly.pdbx_seq_one_letter_code
_entity_poly.pdbx_strand_id
1 'polypeptide(L)'
;MTDKLIQAISSAAACNKNNPNNLPNIRKELIKRQKGICPISGINLKAVAASNVVVDHDHETGIIRAALPRALNGLEGKLVNLCIRWGRCKSKRDIIQLLRSMADYLEHHLTPQTEWIHPTHLTPLQKRAKANEAARKRRAAKKER
;
A
#
# COMPACT_ATOMS: atom_id res chain seq x y z
N MET A 1 -2.30 31.66 8.81
CA MET A 1 -1.27 30.59 9.01
C MET A 1 -0.81 29.93 7.73
N THR A 2 -1.48 30.12 6.60
CA THR A 2 -1.24 29.45 5.31
C THR A 2 -0.05 30.03 4.52
N ASP A 3 0.18 31.34 4.55
CA ASP A 3 1.19 31.97 3.67
C ASP A 3 2.65 31.69 4.09
N LYS A 4 2.93 31.63 5.39
CA LYS A 4 4.29 31.27 5.87
C LYS A 4 4.66 29.82 5.57
N LEU A 5 3.67 28.92 5.58
CA LEU A 5 3.87 27.52 5.22
C LEU A 5 4.12 27.37 3.72
N ILE A 6 3.36 28.10 2.90
CA ILE A 6 3.51 28.12 1.43
C ILE A 6 4.86 28.75 1.03
N GLN A 7 5.30 29.83 1.68
CA GLN A 7 6.62 30.43 1.46
C GLN A 7 7.76 29.51 1.91
N ALA A 8 7.63 28.82 3.05
CA ALA A 8 8.61 27.86 3.51
C ALA A 8 8.71 26.64 2.57
N ILE A 9 7.59 26.17 2.04
CA ILE A 9 7.53 25.10 1.04
C ILE A 9 8.16 25.58 -0.28
N SER A 10 7.89 26.79 -0.72
CA SER A 10 8.45 27.38 -1.93
C SER A 10 9.98 27.58 -1.84
N SER A 11 10.50 28.04 -0.69
CA SER A 11 11.94 28.20 -0.47
C SER A 11 12.67 26.86 -0.33
N ALA A 12 12.08 25.88 0.33
CA ALA A 12 12.62 24.53 0.43
C ALA A 12 12.60 23.79 -0.92
N ALA A 13 11.58 24.01 -1.74
CA ALA A 13 11.50 23.47 -3.10
C ALA A 13 12.51 24.11 -4.05
N ALA A 14 12.85 25.38 -3.88
CA ALA A 14 13.88 26.07 -4.65
C ALA A 14 15.29 25.54 -4.37
N CYS A 15 15.56 25.04 -3.17
CA CYS A 15 16.88 24.59 -2.76
C CYS A 15 17.32 23.24 -3.37
N ASN A 16 16.45 22.45 -4.02
CA ASN A 16 16.79 21.05 -4.33
C ASN A 16 16.42 20.54 -5.74
N LYS A 17 15.94 21.39 -6.64
CA LYS A 17 15.48 20.94 -7.97
C LYS A 17 16.57 20.40 -8.90
N ASN A 18 17.86 20.62 -8.61
CA ASN A 18 18.94 20.39 -9.57
C ASN A 18 20.04 19.42 -9.13
N ASN A 19 19.89 18.66 -8.04
CA ASN A 19 20.95 17.72 -7.66
C ASN A 19 20.40 16.30 -7.38
N PRO A 20 20.28 15.44 -8.41
CA PRO A 20 19.89 14.04 -8.24
C PRO A 20 20.87 13.25 -7.34
N ASN A 21 22.10 13.73 -7.16
CA ASN A 21 23.11 13.11 -6.29
C ASN A 21 22.81 13.32 -4.79
N ASN A 22 21.81 14.11 -4.41
CA ASN A 22 21.48 14.38 -3.02
C ASN A 22 20.48 13.40 -2.38
N LEU A 23 19.84 12.53 -3.16
CA LEU A 23 18.88 11.56 -2.64
C LEU A 23 19.42 10.65 -1.52
N PRO A 24 20.67 10.15 -1.57
CA PRO A 24 21.24 9.38 -0.47
C PRO A 24 21.31 10.17 0.84
N ASN A 25 21.67 11.45 0.79
CA ASN A 25 21.75 12.32 1.96
C ASN A 25 20.34 12.66 2.50
N ILE A 26 19.41 12.96 1.61
CA ILE A 26 18.00 13.18 1.97
C ILE A 26 17.44 11.93 2.65
N ARG A 27 17.67 10.73 2.12
CA ARG A 27 17.27 9.48 2.73
C ARG A 27 17.84 9.30 4.14
N LYS A 28 19.11 9.56 4.35
CA LYS A 28 19.75 9.48 5.67
C LYS A 28 19.09 10.44 6.67
N GLU A 29 18.87 11.68 6.25
CA GLU A 29 18.22 12.69 7.08
C GLU A 29 16.78 12.32 7.42
N LEU A 30 16.00 11.81 6.46
CA LEU A 30 14.64 11.33 6.70
C LEU A 30 14.61 10.19 7.72
N ILE A 31 15.48 9.19 7.56
CA ILE A 31 15.60 8.08 8.51
C ILE A 31 15.91 8.60 9.92
N LYS A 32 16.79 9.60 10.04
CA LYS A 32 17.11 10.23 11.33
C LYS A 32 15.89 10.93 11.92
N ARG A 33 15.18 11.76 11.15
CA ARG A 33 13.96 12.46 11.57
C ARG A 33 12.86 11.49 12.00
N GLN A 34 12.73 10.36 11.31
CA GLN A 34 11.79 9.28 11.61
C GLN A 34 12.25 8.38 12.77
N LYS A 35 13.37 8.71 13.46
CA LYS A 35 13.97 7.88 14.52
C LYS A 35 14.24 6.44 14.07
N GLY A 36 14.47 6.23 12.79
CA GLY A 36 14.71 4.92 12.17
C GLY A 36 13.45 4.06 12.00
N ILE A 37 12.25 4.61 12.19
CA ILE A 37 10.98 3.85 12.14
C ILE A 37 10.19 4.22 10.87
N CYS A 38 9.63 3.22 10.22
CA CYS A 38 8.73 3.43 9.09
C CYS A 38 7.39 4.02 9.58
N PRO A 39 6.93 5.17 9.04
CA PRO A 39 5.70 5.81 9.51
C PRO A 39 4.42 5.06 9.14
N ILE A 40 4.48 4.09 8.22
CA ILE A 40 3.32 3.29 7.80
C ILE A 40 3.22 2.00 8.62
N SER A 41 4.32 1.24 8.74
CA SER A 41 4.29 -0.11 9.33
C SER A 41 4.90 -0.20 10.72
N GLY A 42 5.56 0.85 11.22
CA GLY A 42 6.27 0.81 12.49
C GLY A 42 7.56 -0.01 12.49
N ILE A 43 7.95 -0.63 11.38
CA ILE A 43 9.17 -1.45 11.34
C ILE A 43 10.42 -0.59 11.42
N ASN A 44 11.49 -1.16 11.99
CA ASN A 44 12.80 -0.51 12.06
C ASN A 44 13.47 -0.53 10.66
N LEU A 45 13.69 0.65 10.10
CA LEU A 45 14.31 0.81 8.78
C LEU A 45 15.77 0.33 8.72
N LYS A 46 16.45 0.22 9.87
CA LYS A 46 17.80 -0.35 9.94
C LYS A 46 17.80 -1.87 9.71
N ALA A 47 16.66 -2.54 9.96
CA ALA A 47 16.50 -3.97 9.67
C ALA A 47 16.20 -4.24 8.18
N VAL A 48 15.99 -3.19 7.38
CA VAL A 48 15.73 -3.29 5.95
C VAL A 48 17.04 -3.00 5.19
N ALA A 49 17.34 -3.82 4.17
CA ALA A 49 18.52 -3.56 3.33
C ALA A 49 18.49 -2.13 2.77
N ALA A 50 19.60 -1.40 2.84
CA ALA A 50 19.66 0.01 2.46
C ALA A 50 19.19 0.29 1.01
N SER A 51 19.38 -0.65 0.10
CA SER A 51 18.88 -0.60 -1.28
C SER A 51 17.35 -0.65 -1.37
N ASN A 52 16.68 -1.21 -0.35
CA ASN A 52 15.24 -1.35 -0.27
C ASN A 52 14.56 -0.25 0.55
N VAL A 53 15.31 0.73 1.06
CA VAL A 53 14.74 1.96 1.65
C VAL A 53 14.79 3.06 0.59
N VAL A 54 13.64 3.60 0.23
CA VAL A 54 13.47 4.62 -0.80
C VAL A 54 12.95 5.93 -0.22
N VAL A 55 13.16 7.02 -0.93
CA VAL A 55 12.57 8.33 -0.62
C VAL A 55 11.22 8.39 -1.31
N ASP A 56 10.19 8.54 -0.50
CA ASP A 56 8.81 8.71 -0.95
C ASP A 56 8.51 10.19 -1.19
N HIS A 57 7.65 10.46 -2.17
CA HIS A 57 7.26 11.82 -2.53
C HIS A 57 5.82 11.87 -3.05
N ASP A 58 5.23 13.02 -2.96
CA ASP A 58 3.93 13.31 -3.55
C ASP A 58 4.06 13.46 -5.08
N HIS A 59 3.31 12.65 -5.83
CA HIS A 59 3.43 12.60 -7.30
C HIS A 59 2.91 13.86 -8.02
N GLU A 60 2.05 14.65 -7.38
CA GLU A 60 1.53 15.89 -7.97
C GLU A 60 2.48 17.06 -7.72
N THR A 61 3.01 17.15 -6.51
CA THR A 61 3.83 18.29 -6.08
C THR A 61 5.33 18.02 -6.11
N GLY A 62 5.75 16.75 -6.14
CA GLY A 62 7.14 16.34 -6.01
C GLY A 62 7.70 16.48 -4.59
N ILE A 63 6.87 16.90 -3.61
CA ILE A 63 7.31 17.11 -2.22
C ILE A 63 7.66 15.77 -1.58
N ILE A 64 8.87 15.69 -1.05
CA ILE A 64 9.36 14.52 -0.33
C ILE A 64 8.59 14.38 0.99
N ARG A 65 8.10 13.17 1.26
CA ARG A 65 7.25 12.86 2.42
C ARG A 65 8.02 12.07 3.49
N ALA A 66 8.67 10.96 3.11
CA ALA A 66 9.29 10.05 4.06
C ALA A 66 10.36 9.14 3.43
N ALA A 67 11.13 8.43 4.27
CA ALA A 67 11.85 7.24 3.87
C ALA A 67 11.00 6.00 4.19
N LEU A 68 10.74 5.16 3.20
CA LEU A 68 9.90 3.99 3.29
C LEU A 68 10.60 2.75 2.74
N PRO A 69 10.25 1.54 3.20
CA PRO A 69 10.56 0.32 2.46
C PRO A 69 9.96 0.38 1.06
N ARG A 70 10.72 -0.02 0.05
CA ARG A 70 10.30 -0.03 -1.37
C ARG A 70 8.94 -0.70 -1.58
N ALA A 71 8.71 -1.83 -0.89
CA ALA A 71 7.45 -2.56 -0.99
C ALA A 71 6.26 -1.73 -0.50
N LEU A 72 6.41 -0.99 0.61
CA LEU A 72 5.34 -0.14 1.15
C LEU A 72 5.11 1.12 0.33
N ASN A 73 6.18 1.71 -0.21
CA ASN A 73 6.05 2.80 -1.17
C ASN A 73 5.24 2.37 -2.40
N GLY A 74 5.55 1.18 -2.95
CA GLY A 74 4.78 0.64 -4.06
C GLY A 74 3.35 0.23 -3.70
N LEU A 75 3.12 -0.24 -2.46
CA LEU A 75 1.79 -0.56 -1.95
C LEU A 75 0.92 0.71 -1.83
N GLU A 76 1.48 1.79 -1.26
CA GLU A 76 0.77 3.08 -1.13
C GLU A 76 0.28 3.57 -2.50
N GLY A 77 1.16 3.64 -3.50
CA GLY A 77 0.76 4.08 -4.84
C GLY A 77 -0.31 3.18 -5.49
N LYS A 78 -0.24 1.86 -5.27
CA LYS A 78 -1.28 0.93 -5.75
C LYS A 78 -2.61 1.16 -5.05
N LEU A 79 -2.61 1.35 -3.73
CA LEU A 79 -3.84 1.63 -2.96
C LEU A 79 -4.48 2.93 -3.42
N VAL A 80 -3.72 4.00 -3.59
CA VAL A 80 -4.21 5.28 -4.13
C VAL A 80 -4.89 5.06 -5.49
N ASN A 81 -4.23 4.36 -6.41
CA ASN A 81 -4.79 4.06 -7.73
C ASN A 81 -6.06 3.20 -7.67
N LEU A 82 -6.13 2.22 -6.77
CA LEU A 82 -7.33 1.40 -6.56
C LEU A 82 -8.49 2.25 -6.00
N CYS A 83 -8.22 3.15 -5.05
CA CYS A 83 -9.22 4.05 -4.50
C CYS A 83 -9.79 4.98 -5.59
N ILE A 84 -8.95 5.51 -6.47
CA ILE A 84 -9.39 6.33 -7.60
C ILE A 84 -10.24 5.50 -8.57
N ARG A 85 -9.73 4.35 -8.99
CA ARG A 85 -10.32 3.53 -10.04
C ARG A 85 -11.62 2.83 -9.60
N TRP A 86 -11.61 2.23 -8.44
CA TRP A 86 -12.71 1.38 -7.94
C TRP A 86 -13.52 2.06 -6.84
N GLY A 87 -12.85 2.85 -5.97
CA GLY A 87 -13.49 3.63 -4.93
C GLY A 87 -14.11 4.94 -5.41
N ARG A 88 -13.89 5.30 -6.70
CA ARG A 88 -14.39 6.54 -7.33
C ARG A 88 -13.98 7.80 -6.57
N CYS A 89 -12.84 7.77 -5.87
CA CYS A 89 -12.30 8.92 -5.15
C CYS A 89 -11.84 10.00 -6.14
N LYS A 90 -12.23 11.26 -5.88
CA LYS A 90 -11.87 12.41 -6.71
C LYS A 90 -10.81 13.30 -6.06
N SER A 91 -10.56 13.12 -4.77
CA SER A 91 -9.60 13.91 -4.01
C SER A 91 -8.79 13.03 -3.06
N LYS A 92 -7.64 13.55 -2.58
CA LYS A 92 -6.86 12.89 -1.52
C LYS A 92 -7.66 12.69 -0.24
N ARG A 93 -8.59 13.61 0.06
CA ARG A 93 -9.47 13.51 1.22
C ARG A 93 -10.41 12.31 1.10
N ASP A 94 -10.99 12.09 -0.09
CA ASP A 94 -11.86 10.94 -0.34
C ASP A 94 -11.10 9.63 -0.17
N ILE A 95 -9.85 9.57 -0.67
CA ILE A 95 -8.98 8.39 -0.52
C ILE A 95 -8.73 8.09 0.96
N ILE A 96 -8.34 9.11 1.74
CA ILE A 96 -8.10 8.97 3.18
C ILE A 96 -9.36 8.47 3.89
N GLN A 97 -10.51 9.05 3.58
CA GLN A 97 -11.78 8.66 4.18
C GLN A 97 -12.16 7.23 3.82
N LEU A 98 -12.04 6.83 2.55
CA LEU A 98 -12.31 5.47 2.10
C LEU A 98 -11.42 4.45 2.81
N LEU A 99 -10.12 4.72 2.91
CA LEU A 99 -9.18 3.82 3.58
C LEU A 99 -9.46 3.66 5.08
N ARG A 100 -9.86 4.74 5.76
CA ARG A 100 -10.30 4.68 7.16
C ARG A 100 -11.56 3.85 7.31
N SER A 101 -12.60 4.15 6.52
CA SER A 101 -13.84 3.39 6.55
C SER A 101 -13.65 1.91 6.19
N MET A 102 -12.69 1.60 5.30
CA MET A 102 -12.33 0.22 4.98
C MET A 102 -11.66 -0.48 6.17
N ALA A 103 -10.79 0.22 6.89
CA ALA A 103 -10.15 -0.31 8.10
C ALA A 103 -11.20 -0.59 9.19
N ASP A 104 -12.10 0.36 9.46
CA ASP A 104 -13.18 0.23 10.43
C ASP A 104 -14.12 -0.94 10.06
N TYR A 105 -14.46 -1.08 8.77
CA TYR A 105 -15.25 -2.19 8.26
C TYR A 105 -14.57 -3.55 8.51
N LEU A 106 -13.29 -3.66 8.21
CA LEU A 106 -12.54 -4.90 8.44
C LEU A 106 -12.43 -5.22 9.94
N GLU A 107 -12.18 -4.21 10.76
CA GLU A 107 -12.11 -4.37 12.21
C GLU A 107 -13.45 -4.85 12.80
N HIS A 108 -14.58 -4.22 12.37
CA HIS A 108 -15.92 -4.64 12.78
C HIS A 108 -16.21 -6.10 12.41
N HIS A 109 -15.69 -6.59 11.28
CA HIS A 109 -15.92 -7.95 10.77
C HIS A 109 -14.84 -8.96 11.19
N LEU A 110 -13.96 -8.63 12.13
CA LEU A 110 -13.09 -9.63 12.78
C LEU A 110 -13.92 -10.70 13.52
N THR A 111 -15.12 -10.33 13.97
CA THR A 111 -16.11 -11.24 14.49
C THR A 111 -17.26 -11.39 13.51
N PRO A 112 -17.82 -12.60 13.31
CA PRO A 112 -18.96 -12.77 12.43
C PRO A 112 -20.16 -11.92 12.88
N GLN A 113 -20.75 -11.15 11.95
CA GLN A 113 -21.92 -10.32 12.21
C GLN A 113 -23.23 -11.01 11.81
N THR A 114 -23.13 -12.14 11.12
CA THR A 114 -24.28 -12.95 10.68
C THR A 114 -23.93 -14.43 10.76
N GLU A 115 -24.94 -15.29 10.82
CA GLU A 115 -24.78 -16.74 10.73
C GLU A 115 -24.80 -17.25 9.29
N TRP A 116 -24.98 -16.36 8.31
CA TRP A 116 -25.12 -16.75 6.92
C TRP A 116 -23.77 -17.05 6.27
N ILE A 117 -23.72 -18.16 5.54
CA ILE A 117 -22.57 -18.57 4.77
C ILE A 117 -22.89 -18.38 3.29
N HIS A 118 -21.98 -17.72 2.56
CA HIS A 118 -22.17 -17.49 1.13
C HIS A 118 -22.30 -18.82 0.36
N PRO A 119 -23.30 -18.96 -0.54
CA PRO A 119 -23.59 -20.23 -1.23
C PRO A 119 -22.40 -20.84 -1.99
N THR A 120 -21.48 -20.01 -2.46
CA THR A 120 -20.27 -20.49 -3.17
C THR A 120 -19.13 -20.87 -2.24
N HIS A 121 -19.30 -20.67 -0.91
CA HIS A 121 -18.26 -21.05 0.04
C HIS A 121 -18.15 -22.57 0.10
N LEU A 122 -16.91 -23.05 -0.04
CA LEU A 122 -16.59 -24.49 0.08
C LEU A 122 -15.57 -24.66 1.20
N THR A 123 -15.82 -25.63 2.07
CA THR A 123 -14.83 -26.06 3.05
C THR A 123 -13.57 -26.60 2.38
N PRO A 124 -12.42 -26.66 3.06
CA PRO A 124 -11.21 -27.26 2.50
C PRO A 124 -11.43 -28.68 1.96
N LEU A 125 -12.23 -29.49 2.66
CA LEU A 125 -12.58 -30.85 2.24
C LEU A 125 -13.38 -30.86 0.94
N GLN A 126 -14.40 -30.01 0.83
CA GLN A 126 -15.20 -29.87 -0.38
C GLN A 126 -14.40 -29.35 -1.57
N LYS A 127 -13.48 -28.37 -1.34
CA LYS A 127 -12.57 -27.87 -2.37
C LYS A 127 -11.69 -29.00 -2.91
N ARG A 128 -11.12 -29.83 -2.01
CA ARG A 128 -10.29 -30.98 -2.37
C ARG A 128 -11.09 -32.03 -3.14
N ALA A 129 -12.31 -32.35 -2.70
CA ALA A 129 -13.20 -33.28 -3.40
C ALA A 129 -13.53 -32.81 -4.83
N LYS A 130 -13.89 -31.54 -4.99
CA LYS A 130 -14.17 -30.92 -6.30
C LYS A 130 -12.95 -30.91 -7.22
N ALA A 131 -11.77 -30.62 -6.68
CA ALA A 131 -10.52 -30.66 -7.43
C ALA A 131 -10.18 -32.08 -7.91
N ASN A 132 -10.35 -33.08 -7.03
CA ASN A 132 -10.12 -34.51 -7.38
C ASN A 132 -11.09 -34.98 -8.46
N GLU A 133 -12.36 -34.62 -8.37
CA GLU A 133 -13.36 -34.95 -9.40
C GLU A 133 -13.00 -34.31 -10.75
N ALA A 134 -12.64 -33.04 -10.77
CA ALA A 134 -12.20 -32.36 -11.98
C ALA A 134 -10.95 -33.02 -12.60
N ALA A 135 -9.99 -33.45 -11.76
CA ALA A 135 -8.80 -34.18 -12.21
C ALA A 135 -9.15 -35.56 -12.80
N ARG A 136 -10.10 -36.29 -12.19
CA ARG A 136 -10.61 -37.57 -12.75
C ARG A 136 -11.26 -37.35 -14.12
N LYS A 137 -12.15 -36.35 -14.27
CA LYS A 137 -12.79 -36.03 -15.55
C LYS A 137 -11.76 -35.66 -16.63
N ARG A 138 -10.73 -34.88 -16.31
CA ARG A 138 -9.65 -34.56 -17.26
C ARG A 138 -8.84 -35.79 -17.70
N ARG A 139 -8.57 -36.72 -16.77
CA ARG A 139 -7.85 -37.96 -17.09
C ARG A 139 -8.67 -38.88 -17.96
N ALA A 140 -9.98 -39.02 -17.70
CA ALA A 140 -10.91 -39.80 -18.53
C ALA A 140 -10.96 -39.24 -19.95
N ALA A 141 -11.23 -37.94 -20.11
CA ALA A 141 -11.29 -37.30 -21.43
C ALA A 141 -9.98 -37.36 -22.23
N LYS A 142 -8.79 -37.50 -21.53
CA LYS A 142 -7.51 -37.68 -22.20
C LYS A 142 -7.29 -39.11 -22.67
N LYS A 143 -7.98 -40.13 -22.08
CA LYS A 143 -7.86 -41.52 -22.44
C LYS A 143 -8.74 -41.90 -23.64
N GLU A 144 -9.78 -41.09 -23.91
CA GLU A 144 -10.73 -41.28 -25.03
C GLU A 144 -10.28 -40.56 -26.33
N ARG A 145 -9.15 -39.85 -26.31
CA ARG A 145 -8.48 -39.24 -27.47
C ARG A 145 -7.27 -40.05 -27.94
#